data_6d36815f11657da711a458ce37621300
#
_entry.id   6d36815f11657da711a458ce37621300
#
_cell.length_a   1.000
_cell.length_b   1.000
_cell.length_c   1.000
_cell.angle_alpha   90.00
_cell.angle_beta   90.00
_cell.angle_gamma   90.00
#
_symmetry.space_group_name_H-M   'P 1'
#
loop_
_entity.id
_entity.type
_entity.pdbx_description
1 polymer ?
#
loop_
_entity_poly.entity_id
_entity_poly.type
_entity_poly.pdbx_seq_one_letter_code
_entity_poly.pdbx_strand_id
1 'polypeptide(L)' 'MNIVCSLDLIYKVVNAYYDYLGNDQEDWYDGLKTDGFREHTIDRWGFSIYNQTDHLKQNYAQWAVNVLDDQKYLLFLLRY' A
#
# COMPACT_ATOMS: atom_id res chain seq x y z
N MET A 1 11.66 6.35 5.15
CA MET A 1 11.80 6.89 3.77
C MET A 1 10.43 6.88 3.10
N ASN A 2 10.08 8.00 2.48
CA ASN A 2 8.79 8.14 1.79
C ASN A 2 8.97 7.96 0.30
N ILE A 3 8.14 7.12 -0.30
CA ILE A 3 8.21 6.81 -1.73
C ILE A 3 6.83 7.05 -2.33
N VAL A 4 6.76 7.96 -3.31
CA VAL A 4 5.52 8.16 -4.06
C VAL A 4 5.29 6.93 -4.94
N CYS A 5 4.08 6.41 -4.92
CA CYS A 5 3.77 5.20 -5.66
C CYS A 5 3.82 5.43 -7.16
N SER A 6 4.62 4.61 -7.84
CA SER A 6 4.49 4.42 -9.29
C SER A 6 3.30 3.51 -9.56
N LEU A 7 2.95 3.35 -10.82
CA LEU A 7 1.89 2.43 -11.21
C LEU A 7 2.21 1.00 -10.77
N ASP A 8 3.46 0.57 -10.96
CA ASP A 8 3.90 -0.76 -10.52
C ASP A 8 3.76 -0.94 -9.03
N LEU A 9 4.18 0.06 -8.26
CA LEU A 9 4.12 -0.05 -6.81
C LEU A 9 2.69 -0.08 -6.30
N ILE A 10 1.81 0.75 -6.85
CA ILE A 10 0.42 0.71 -6.40
C ILE A 10 -0.24 -0.62 -6.74
N TYR A 11 0.08 -1.23 -7.88
CA TYR A 11 -0.43 -2.55 -8.20
C TYR A 11 0.04 -3.61 -7.20
N LYS A 12 1.30 -3.53 -6.77
CA LYS A 12 1.82 -4.43 -5.75
C LYS A 12 1.06 -4.27 -4.43
N VAL A 13 0.79 -3.05 -4.03
CA VAL A 13 0.06 -2.76 -2.79
C VAL A 13 -1.38 -3.25 -2.90
N VAL A 14 -2.03 -3.02 -4.04
CA VAL A 14 -3.41 -3.47 -4.26
C VAL A 14 -3.49 -5.00 -4.22
N ASN A 15 -2.53 -5.69 -4.83
CA ASN A 15 -2.48 -7.15 -4.78
C ASN A 15 -2.29 -7.65 -3.34
N ALA A 16 -1.45 -6.98 -2.57
CA ALA A 16 -1.27 -7.31 -1.16
C ALA A 16 -2.57 -7.09 -0.36
N TYR A 17 -3.31 -6.04 -0.70
CA TYR A 17 -4.59 -5.77 -0.06
C TYR A 17 -5.60 -6.90 -0.33
N TYR A 18 -5.67 -7.34 -1.59
CA TYR A 18 -6.58 -8.44 -1.94
C TYR A 18 -6.18 -9.75 -1.27
N ASP A 19 -4.89 -10.03 -1.15
CA ASP A 19 -4.42 -11.18 -0.40
C ASP A 19 -4.80 -11.08 1.08
N TYR A 20 -4.69 -9.89 1.64
CA TYR A 20 -5.07 -9.64 3.03
C TYR A 20 -6.55 -9.89 3.26
N LEU A 21 -7.40 -9.43 2.34
CA LEU A 21 -8.84 -9.63 2.43
C LEU A 21 -9.27 -11.06 2.11
N GLY A 22 -8.53 -11.73 1.24
CA GLY A 22 -8.93 -13.02 0.70
C GLY A 22 -9.97 -12.92 -0.42
N ASN A 23 -10.15 -11.72 -0.98
CA ASN A 23 -11.12 -11.53 -2.05
C ASN A 23 -10.76 -10.25 -2.83
N ASP A 24 -10.99 -10.24 -4.13
CA ASP A 24 -10.58 -9.17 -5.03
C ASP A 24 -11.73 -8.30 -5.53
N GLN A 25 -12.88 -8.33 -4.84
CA GLN A 25 -14.07 -7.61 -5.27
C GLN A 25 -14.32 -6.32 -4.48
N GLU A 26 -13.51 -6.05 -3.48
CA GLU A 26 -13.64 -4.85 -2.67
C GLU A 26 -13.01 -3.64 -3.36
N ASP A 27 -13.50 -2.45 -3.01
CA ASP A 27 -12.91 -1.21 -3.47
C ASP A 27 -11.57 -0.99 -2.77
N TRP A 28 -10.48 -1.19 -3.50
CA TRP A 28 -9.15 -1.06 -2.93
C TRP A 28 -8.86 0.37 -2.48
N TYR A 29 -9.42 1.37 -3.16
CA TYR A 29 -9.10 2.77 -2.85
C TYR A 29 -9.46 3.11 -1.40
N ASP A 30 -10.66 2.76 -0.98
CA ASP A 30 -11.07 2.98 0.41
C ASP A 30 -10.42 1.96 1.35
N GLY A 31 -10.22 0.75 0.88
CA GLY A 31 -9.62 -0.31 1.69
C GLY A 31 -8.20 0.01 2.13
N LEU A 32 -7.40 0.64 1.26
CA LEU A 32 -6.04 1.01 1.60
C LEU A 32 -5.97 2.04 2.72
N LYS A 33 -7.06 2.75 3.00
CA LYS A 33 -7.10 3.76 4.05
C LYS A 33 -7.45 3.19 5.41
N THR A 34 -7.80 1.91 5.49
CA THR A 34 -8.22 1.33 6.76
C THR A 34 -7.04 1.12 7.70
N ASP A 35 -7.28 1.26 8.99
CA ASP A 35 -6.25 1.06 10.00
C ASP A 35 -5.81 -0.40 10.05
N GLY A 36 -6.74 -1.33 9.85
CA GLY A 36 -6.42 -2.76 9.86
C GLY A 36 -5.38 -3.12 8.79
N PHE A 37 -5.57 -2.64 7.57
CA PHE A 37 -4.60 -2.90 6.51
C PHE A 37 -3.28 -2.19 6.77
N ARG A 38 -3.33 -0.95 7.27
CA ARG A 38 -2.11 -0.21 7.60
C ARG A 38 -1.27 -0.96 8.63
N GLU A 39 -1.90 -1.43 9.70
CA GLU A 39 -1.21 -2.21 10.72
C GLU A 39 -0.65 -3.51 10.16
N HIS A 40 -1.40 -4.16 9.28
CA HIS A 40 -0.96 -5.38 8.62
C HIS A 40 0.33 -5.14 7.80
N THR A 41 0.36 -4.06 7.00
CA THR A 41 1.54 -3.78 6.17
C THR A 41 2.74 -3.37 7.00
N ILE A 42 2.53 -2.64 8.10
CA ILE A 42 3.62 -2.29 9.00
C ILE A 42 4.22 -3.54 9.62
N ASP A 43 3.38 -4.41 10.12
CA ASP A 43 3.82 -5.61 10.82
C ASP A 43 4.44 -6.63 9.87
N ARG A 44 3.82 -6.84 8.73
CA ARG A 44 4.21 -7.92 7.79
C ARG A 44 5.27 -7.46 6.81
N TRP A 45 5.15 -6.24 6.30
CA TRP A 45 5.96 -5.77 5.16
C TRP A 45 6.79 -4.53 5.48
N GLY A 46 6.72 -4.02 6.69
CA GLY A 46 7.57 -2.93 7.15
C GLY A 46 7.32 -1.58 6.50
N PHE A 47 6.11 -1.33 6.03
CA PHE A 47 5.76 -0.02 5.48
C PHE A 47 4.32 0.35 5.83
N SER A 48 4.03 1.63 5.81
CA SER A 48 2.67 2.13 5.85
C SER A 48 2.31 2.78 4.53
N ILE A 49 1.05 2.59 4.09
CA ILE A 49 0.53 3.22 2.88
C ILE A 49 -0.34 4.40 3.29
N TYR A 50 -0.24 5.50 2.56
CA TYR A 50 -1.08 6.66 2.85
C TYR A 50 -1.36 7.45 1.57
N ASN A 51 -2.45 8.20 1.60
CA ASN A 51 -2.81 9.09 0.52
C ASN A 51 -2.28 10.48 0.86
N GLN A 52 -1.41 11.02 0.03
CA GLN A 52 -0.69 12.24 0.34
C GLN A 52 -1.31 13.50 -0.23
N THR A 53 -2.29 13.36 -1.09
CA THR A 53 -2.87 14.54 -1.71
C THR A 53 -4.21 14.87 -1.12
N ASP A 54 -4.61 16.10 -1.37
CA ASP A 54 -5.96 16.51 -1.11
C ASP A 54 -6.91 15.89 -2.14
N HIS A 55 -8.13 16.29 -2.07
CA HIS A 55 -9.23 15.72 -2.82
C HIS A 55 -9.29 16.13 -4.30
N LEU A 56 -8.32 16.87 -4.80
CA LEU A 56 -8.39 17.42 -6.14
C LEU A 56 -7.91 16.48 -7.24
N LYS A 57 -7.10 15.47 -6.88
CA LYS A 57 -6.55 14.53 -7.84
C LYS A 57 -6.81 13.12 -7.37
N GLN A 58 -7.30 12.28 -8.27
CA GLN A 58 -7.61 10.91 -7.95
C GLN A 58 -6.89 9.97 -8.89
N ASN A 59 -5.60 9.80 -8.65
CA ASN A 59 -4.79 8.88 -9.42
C ASN A 59 -3.80 8.18 -8.49
N TYR A 60 -3.05 7.25 -9.05
CA TYR A 60 -2.12 6.45 -8.23
C TYR A 60 -1.02 7.29 -7.60
N ALA A 61 -0.66 8.42 -8.18
CA ALA A 61 0.39 9.28 -7.65
C ALA A 61 0.01 9.96 -6.35
N GLN A 62 -1.27 9.87 -5.95
CA GLN A 62 -1.69 10.34 -4.64
C GLN A 62 -1.23 9.44 -3.50
N TRP A 63 -0.88 8.21 -3.80
CA TRP A 63 -0.49 7.23 -2.81
C TRP A 63 1.01 7.23 -2.61
N ALA A 64 1.41 7.02 -1.38
CA ALA A 64 2.82 6.92 -1.03
C ALA A 64 2.99 5.87 0.07
N VAL A 65 4.19 5.32 0.17
CA VAL A 65 4.53 4.40 1.24
C VAL A 65 5.63 5.03 2.09
N ASN A 66 5.54 4.81 3.39
CA ASN A 66 6.60 5.16 4.33
C ASN A 66 7.28 3.87 4.78
N VAL A 67 8.51 3.67 4.34
CA VAL A 67 9.25 2.44 4.64
C VAL A 67 9.84 2.55 6.04
N LEU A 68 9.45 1.61 6.91
CA LEU A 68 9.89 1.56 8.29
C LEU A 68 10.91 0.45 8.53
N ASP A 69 10.86 -0.62 7.74
CA ASP A 69 11.78 -1.74 7.82
C ASP A 69 12.18 -2.13 6.40
N ASP A 70 13.40 -1.79 6.02
CA ASP A 70 13.88 -1.99 4.66
C ASP A 70 13.90 -3.46 4.24
N GLN A 71 14.24 -4.36 5.16
CA GLN A 71 14.31 -5.78 4.85
C GLN A 71 12.94 -6.36 4.56
N LYS A 72 11.96 -6.02 5.37
CA LYS A 72 10.58 -6.46 5.14
C LYS A 72 10.02 -5.87 3.86
N TYR A 73 10.31 -4.60 3.60
CA TYR A 73 9.85 -3.94 2.39
C TYR A 73 10.44 -4.60 1.14
N LEU A 74 11.71 -4.97 1.20
CA LEU A 74 12.35 -5.68 0.09
C LEU A 74 11.66 -7.01 -0.19
N LEU A 75 11.31 -7.76 0.86
CA LEU A 75 10.57 -9.01 0.70
C LEU A 75 9.20 -8.77 0.06
N PHE A 76 8.53 -7.68 0.42
CA PHE A 76 7.28 -7.28 -0.20
C PHE A 76 7.47 -7.07 -1.72
N LEU A 77 8.50 -6.34 -2.11
CA LEU A 77 8.76 -6.07 -3.53
C LEU A 77 9.07 -7.34 -4.31
N LEU A 78 9.69 -8.31 -3.67
CA LEU A 78 10.01 -9.59 -4.31
C LEU A 78 8.80 -10.51 -4.41
N ARG A 79 7.86 -10.40 -3.49
CA ARG A 79 6.66 -11.24 -3.51
C ARG A 79 5.63 -10.75 -4.52
N TYR A 80 5.49 -9.46 -4.67
CA TYR A 80 4.52 -8.84 -5.55
C TYR A 80 5.19 -8.13 -6.70
#